data_da5ad7546fb3481727ce16eac99229c0
#
_entry.id   da5ad7546fb3481727ce16eac99229c0
#
_cell.length_a   1.000
_cell.length_b   1.000
_cell.length_c   1.000
_cell.angle_alpha   90.00
_cell.angle_beta   90.00
_cell.angle_gamma   90.00
#
_symmetry.space_group_name_H-M   'P 1'
#
loop_
_entity.id
_entity.type
_entity.pdbx_description
1 polymer ?
#
loop_
_entity_poly.entity_id
_entity_poly.type
_entity_poly.pdbx_seq_one_letter_code
_entity_poly.pdbx_strand_id
1 'polypeptide(L)'
;MTVPLWAWAAVLAVILAMLAVDLFAHRDAHVVSIREAAAWSVVWVTLGLTFGAVVWWVWGGEFAAQYFAGYVIEKSLAVDNVFVFAIIFSYFAVPREYQHRVLFYGVLGALVFRAVFIAAGSVLIASFAWILYVFGAFLVATGLRMALHRNETINPERSLVLRLFRRIIPVTEEYHGQKFLVRRAGRWVATPLLAVLVLIEVTDVVFAVDSIPAIFAVTQQPFLVFTSNAFAILGLRAMYFLLADLMHRFVYLKLGLALVLVWVGIKMLLLEIYKIPTGISLGVVIALLTVAVTASWIRTRREDPDVVKTVNP
;
A
#
# COMPACT_ATOMS: atom_id res chain seq x y z
N MET A 1 16.40 -5.48 19.76
CA MET A 1 16.19 -6.73 18.99
C MET A 1 17.43 -7.02 18.17
N THR A 2 18.09 -8.16 18.38
CA THR A 2 19.19 -8.61 17.51
C THR A 2 18.61 -9.56 16.47
N VAL A 3 18.69 -9.21 15.20
CA VAL A 3 18.18 -10.04 14.11
C VAL A 3 19.37 -10.64 13.37
N PRO A 4 19.54 -11.96 13.42
CA PRO A 4 20.64 -12.61 12.72
C PRO A 4 20.44 -12.56 11.21
N LEU A 5 21.54 -12.60 10.44
CA LEU A 5 21.49 -12.53 8.98
C LEU A 5 20.65 -13.64 8.33
N TRP A 6 20.62 -14.83 8.94
CA TRP A 6 19.79 -15.92 8.42
C TRP A 6 18.29 -15.58 8.47
N ALA A 7 17.82 -14.79 9.48
CA ALA A 7 16.41 -14.40 9.55
C ALA A 7 16.04 -13.42 8.42
N TRP A 8 16.94 -12.51 8.06
CA TRP A 8 16.77 -11.68 6.88
C TRP A 8 16.72 -12.52 5.60
N ALA A 9 17.65 -13.46 5.44
CA ALA A 9 17.67 -14.36 4.29
C ALA A 9 16.40 -15.22 4.20
N ALA A 10 15.92 -15.76 5.34
CA ALA A 10 14.69 -16.55 5.40
C ALA A 10 13.46 -15.73 5.00
N VAL A 11 13.33 -14.50 5.51
CA VAL A 11 12.21 -13.62 5.15
C VAL A 11 12.24 -13.25 3.67
N LEU A 12 13.42 -12.88 3.14
CA LEU A 12 13.57 -12.57 1.72
C LEU A 12 13.23 -13.79 0.86
N ALA A 13 13.68 -14.98 1.25
CA ALA A 13 13.33 -16.23 0.54
C ALA A 13 11.81 -16.49 0.57
N VAL A 14 11.15 -16.28 1.70
CA VAL A 14 9.69 -16.40 1.81
C VAL A 14 9.00 -15.37 0.89
N ILE A 15 9.39 -14.10 0.93
CA ILE A 15 8.83 -13.05 0.07
C ILE A 15 9.01 -13.41 -1.42
N LEU A 16 10.19 -13.85 -1.83
CA LEU A 16 10.46 -14.26 -3.21
C LEU A 16 9.65 -15.50 -3.60
N ALA A 17 9.50 -16.48 -2.71
CA ALA A 17 8.66 -17.64 -2.94
C ALA A 17 7.18 -17.24 -3.11
N MET A 18 6.69 -16.33 -2.28
CA MET A 18 5.33 -15.78 -2.36
C MET A 18 5.10 -15.05 -3.69
N LEU A 19 6.05 -14.21 -4.11
CA LEU A 19 6.00 -13.54 -5.42
C LEU A 19 6.03 -14.54 -6.58
N ALA A 20 6.85 -15.60 -6.48
CA ALA A 20 6.89 -16.65 -7.48
C ALA A 20 5.55 -17.38 -7.57
N VAL A 21 4.96 -17.79 -6.43
CA VAL A 21 3.62 -18.41 -6.40
C VAL A 21 2.58 -17.49 -7.03
N ASP A 22 2.61 -16.20 -6.69
CA ASP A 22 1.69 -15.21 -7.24
C ASP A 22 1.84 -15.07 -8.77
N LEU A 23 3.08 -15.07 -9.28
CA LEU A 23 3.37 -14.99 -10.70
C LEU A 23 2.89 -16.25 -11.46
N PHE A 24 3.16 -17.45 -10.90
CA PHE A 24 2.79 -18.70 -11.54
C PHE A 24 1.28 -18.95 -11.51
N ALA A 25 0.60 -18.59 -10.40
CA ALA A 25 -0.84 -18.75 -10.26
C ALA A 25 -1.64 -17.90 -11.26
N HIS A 26 -1.06 -16.77 -11.72
CA HIS A 26 -1.75 -15.81 -12.60
C HIS A 26 -0.96 -15.53 -13.88
N ARG A 27 -0.38 -16.58 -14.46
CA ARG A 27 0.47 -16.44 -15.65
C ARG A 27 -0.32 -16.05 -16.90
N ASP A 28 -1.54 -16.54 -17.03
CA ASP A 28 -2.40 -16.30 -18.17
C ASP A 28 -3.28 -15.06 -17.98
N ALA A 29 -3.53 -14.35 -19.08
CA ALA A 29 -4.44 -13.20 -19.07
C ALA A 29 -5.87 -13.68 -18.83
N HIS A 30 -6.41 -13.42 -17.66
CA HIS A 30 -7.79 -13.70 -17.32
C HIS A 30 -8.37 -12.58 -16.44
N VAL A 31 -9.68 -12.48 -16.42
CA VAL A 31 -10.37 -11.56 -15.51
C VAL A 31 -10.48 -12.22 -14.15
N VAL A 32 -9.81 -11.64 -13.15
CA VAL A 32 -9.85 -12.14 -11.76
C VAL A 32 -11.26 -11.96 -11.19
N SER A 33 -11.86 -13.06 -10.74
CA SER A 33 -13.20 -13.02 -10.12
C SER A 33 -13.13 -12.49 -8.68
N ILE A 34 -14.25 -11.92 -8.17
CA ILE A 34 -14.34 -11.42 -6.79
C ILE A 34 -14.07 -12.54 -5.77
N ARG A 35 -14.54 -13.77 -6.04
CA ARG A 35 -14.30 -14.92 -5.15
C ARG A 35 -12.82 -15.30 -5.11
N GLU A 36 -12.15 -15.29 -6.23
CA GLU A 36 -10.73 -15.54 -6.36
C GLU A 36 -9.91 -14.46 -5.64
N ALA A 37 -10.24 -13.18 -5.89
CA ALA A 37 -9.61 -12.04 -5.20
C ALA A 37 -9.81 -12.11 -3.67
N ALA A 38 -11.01 -12.49 -3.21
CA ALA A 38 -11.28 -12.67 -1.78
C ALA A 38 -10.46 -13.82 -1.19
N ALA A 39 -10.39 -14.98 -1.87
CA ALA A 39 -9.61 -16.12 -1.41
C ALA A 39 -8.11 -15.76 -1.29
N TRP A 40 -7.54 -15.15 -2.32
CA TRP A 40 -6.15 -14.69 -2.28
C TRP A 40 -5.92 -13.61 -1.21
N SER A 41 -6.87 -12.69 -1.01
CA SER A 41 -6.77 -11.69 0.06
C SER A 41 -6.71 -12.34 1.44
N VAL A 42 -7.53 -13.37 1.69
CA VAL A 42 -7.50 -14.16 2.94
C VAL A 42 -6.14 -14.85 3.11
N VAL A 43 -5.60 -15.47 2.05
CA VAL A 43 -4.28 -16.11 2.08
C VAL A 43 -3.20 -15.11 2.48
N TRP A 44 -3.14 -13.95 1.81
CA TRP A 44 -2.13 -12.92 2.08
C TRP A 44 -2.24 -12.33 3.50
N VAL A 45 -3.47 -12.07 3.97
CA VAL A 45 -3.70 -11.59 5.34
C VAL A 45 -3.27 -12.64 6.34
N THR A 46 -3.65 -13.91 6.14
CA THR A 46 -3.28 -15.02 7.02
C THR A 46 -1.75 -15.16 7.11
N LEU A 47 -1.03 -15.07 5.99
CA LEU A 47 0.43 -15.11 5.98
C LEU A 47 1.05 -13.95 6.76
N GLY A 48 0.54 -12.73 6.60
CA GLY A 48 0.98 -11.58 7.38
C GLY A 48 0.73 -11.73 8.88
N LEU A 49 -0.45 -12.23 9.27
CA LEU A 49 -0.78 -12.51 10.68
C LEU A 49 0.07 -13.65 11.25
N THR A 50 0.29 -14.71 10.47
CA THR A 50 1.16 -15.83 10.86
C THR A 50 2.59 -15.37 11.10
N PHE A 51 3.12 -14.50 10.25
CA PHE A 51 4.45 -13.94 10.48
C PHE A 51 4.49 -13.11 11.78
N GLY A 52 3.44 -12.34 12.08
CA GLY A 52 3.32 -11.65 13.37
C GLY A 52 3.32 -12.61 14.57
N ALA A 53 2.67 -13.78 14.45
CA ALA A 53 2.72 -14.83 15.46
C ALA A 53 4.14 -15.42 15.59
N VAL A 54 4.89 -15.59 14.50
CA VAL A 54 6.30 -15.99 14.52
C VAL A 54 7.15 -14.94 15.25
N VAL A 55 6.93 -13.65 14.99
CA VAL A 55 7.62 -12.57 15.71
C VAL A 55 7.32 -12.64 17.21
N TRP A 56 6.07 -12.91 17.58
CA TRP A 56 5.69 -13.08 18.98
C TRP A 56 6.43 -14.25 19.64
N TRP A 57 6.46 -15.37 18.97
CA TRP A 57 7.11 -16.59 19.52
C TRP A 57 8.62 -16.43 19.66
N VAL A 58 9.29 -15.77 18.69
CA VAL A 58 10.76 -15.68 18.65
C VAL A 58 11.29 -14.50 19.46
N TRP A 59 10.63 -13.34 19.42
CA TRP A 59 11.14 -12.08 20.01
C TRP A 59 10.23 -11.48 21.09
N GLY A 60 9.05 -12.08 21.32
CA GLY A 60 8.13 -11.66 22.38
C GLY A 60 7.05 -10.68 21.97
N GLY A 61 6.12 -10.44 22.91
CA GLY A 61 4.88 -9.70 22.64
C GLY A 61 5.07 -8.24 22.27
N GLU A 62 6.10 -7.57 22.80
CA GLU A 62 6.38 -6.17 22.49
C GLU A 62 6.72 -5.97 21.02
N PHE A 63 7.61 -6.80 20.46
CA PHE A 63 7.98 -6.73 19.05
C PHE A 63 6.85 -7.17 18.12
N ALA A 64 6.05 -8.16 18.56
CA ALA A 64 4.83 -8.53 17.84
C ALA A 64 3.83 -7.39 17.78
N ALA A 65 3.60 -6.65 18.87
CA ALA A 65 2.72 -5.48 18.87
C ALA A 65 3.21 -4.38 17.92
N GLN A 66 4.54 -4.16 17.87
CA GLN A 66 5.15 -3.23 16.92
C GLN A 66 4.95 -3.69 15.47
N TYR A 67 5.17 -4.98 15.19
CA TYR A 67 4.92 -5.55 13.84
C TYR A 67 3.46 -5.39 13.44
N PHE A 68 2.51 -5.80 14.29
CA PHE A 68 1.08 -5.71 13.97
C PHE A 68 0.62 -4.26 13.80
N ALA A 69 1.13 -3.33 14.60
CA ALA A 69 0.82 -1.92 14.42
C ALA A 69 1.33 -1.39 13.08
N GLY A 70 2.58 -1.70 12.69
CA GLY A 70 3.11 -1.37 11.37
C GLY A 70 2.32 -2.03 10.25
N TYR A 71 1.98 -3.30 10.38
CA TYR A 71 1.18 -4.05 9.41
C TYR A 71 -0.22 -3.44 9.20
N VAL A 72 -0.93 -3.11 10.28
CA VAL A 72 -2.28 -2.51 10.21
C VAL A 72 -2.23 -1.12 9.59
N ILE A 73 -1.26 -0.29 9.99
CA ILE A 73 -1.07 1.05 9.41
C ILE A 73 -0.81 0.93 7.89
N GLU A 74 0.17 0.11 7.49
CA GLU A 74 0.51 -0.06 6.08
C GLU A 74 -0.65 -0.66 5.27
N LYS A 75 -1.30 -1.70 5.81
CA LYS A 75 -2.44 -2.33 5.15
C LYS A 75 -3.60 -1.35 4.94
N SER A 76 -3.79 -0.44 5.88
CA SER A 76 -4.82 0.60 5.79
C SER A 76 -4.48 1.66 4.76
N LEU A 77 -3.23 2.14 4.74
CA LEU A 77 -2.75 3.09 3.74
C LEU A 77 -2.73 2.47 2.34
N ALA A 78 -2.44 1.17 2.24
CA ALA A 78 -2.49 0.43 0.97
C ALA A 78 -3.90 0.40 0.33
N VAL A 79 -4.97 0.56 1.11
CA VAL A 79 -6.33 0.71 0.53
C VAL A 79 -6.45 2.00 -0.27
N ASP A 80 -5.84 3.11 0.18
CA ASP A 80 -5.84 4.37 -0.59
C ASP A 80 -5.05 4.23 -1.90
N ASN A 81 -3.96 3.45 -1.91
CA ASN A 81 -3.21 3.12 -3.13
C ASN A 81 -4.10 2.41 -4.16
N VAL A 82 -4.99 1.50 -3.71
CA VAL A 82 -5.95 0.80 -4.58
C VAL A 82 -6.86 1.78 -5.30
N PHE A 83 -7.35 2.82 -4.62
CA PHE A 83 -8.19 3.84 -5.25
C PHE A 83 -7.46 4.60 -6.34
N VAL A 84 -6.22 4.97 -6.10
CA VAL A 84 -5.39 5.68 -7.08
C VAL A 84 -5.09 4.79 -8.29
N PHE A 85 -4.76 3.51 -8.06
CA PHE A 85 -4.53 2.55 -9.14
C PHE A 85 -5.79 2.37 -10.02
N ALA A 86 -6.97 2.31 -9.42
CA ALA A 86 -8.22 2.20 -10.16
C ALA A 86 -8.49 3.46 -11.01
N ILE A 87 -8.20 4.65 -10.50
CA ILE A 87 -8.29 5.89 -11.28
C ILE A 87 -7.31 5.87 -12.46
N ILE A 88 -6.06 5.44 -12.24
CA ILE A 88 -5.05 5.33 -13.29
C ILE A 88 -5.50 4.33 -14.36
N PHE A 89 -5.94 3.13 -13.97
CA PHE A 89 -6.40 2.12 -14.92
C PHE A 89 -7.64 2.58 -15.71
N SER A 90 -8.57 3.26 -15.04
CA SER A 90 -9.75 3.82 -15.70
C SER A 90 -9.36 4.92 -16.70
N TYR A 91 -8.47 5.82 -16.32
CA TYR A 91 -8.01 6.92 -17.19
C TYR A 91 -7.34 6.40 -18.48
N PHE A 92 -6.49 5.37 -18.36
CA PHE A 92 -5.83 4.75 -19.49
C PHE A 92 -6.70 3.70 -20.20
N ALA A 93 -7.91 3.45 -19.73
CA ALA A 93 -8.79 2.38 -20.23
C ALA A 93 -8.08 1.02 -20.32
N VAL A 94 -7.30 0.67 -19.28
CA VAL A 94 -6.54 -0.59 -19.23
C VAL A 94 -7.50 -1.79 -19.19
N PRO A 95 -7.45 -2.72 -20.16
CA PRO A 95 -8.28 -3.92 -20.13
C PRO A 95 -8.09 -4.70 -18.81
N ARG A 96 -9.19 -5.18 -18.22
CA ARG A 96 -9.17 -5.90 -16.92
C ARG A 96 -8.19 -7.07 -16.91
N GLU A 97 -8.07 -7.77 -18.03
CA GLU A 97 -7.17 -8.91 -18.25
C GLU A 97 -5.67 -8.55 -18.23
N TYR A 98 -5.30 -7.25 -18.35
CA TYR A 98 -3.89 -6.80 -18.31
C TYR A 98 -3.53 -6.14 -16.98
N GLN A 99 -4.53 -5.74 -16.17
CA GLN A 99 -4.30 -5.04 -14.90
C GLN A 99 -3.49 -5.87 -13.91
N HIS A 100 -3.73 -7.19 -13.88
CA HIS A 100 -3.02 -8.09 -12.97
C HIS A 100 -1.49 -8.08 -13.20
N ARG A 101 -1.04 -7.96 -14.46
CA ARG A 101 0.37 -7.92 -14.81
C ARG A 101 1.03 -6.61 -14.38
N VAL A 102 0.35 -5.49 -14.61
CA VAL A 102 0.83 -4.18 -14.18
C VAL A 102 0.94 -4.14 -12.65
N LEU A 103 -0.06 -4.63 -11.93
CA LEU A 103 -0.06 -4.68 -10.47
C LEU A 103 1.05 -5.60 -9.92
N PHE A 104 1.34 -6.73 -10.59
CA PHE A 104 2.42 -7.61 -10.17
C PHE A 104 3.78 -6.91 -10.22
N TYR A 105 4.11 -6.27 -11.35
CA TYR A 105 5.35 -5.52 -11.48
C TYR A 105 5.36 -4.28 -10.60
N GLY A 106 4.20 -3.63 -10.39
CA GLY A 106 4.04 -2.54 -9.44
C GLY A 106 4.35 -2.96 -8.00
N VAL A 107 3.84 -4.11 -7.54
CA VAL A 107 4.18 -4.64 -6.20
C VAL A 107 5.68 -4.97 -6.09
N LEU A 108 6.27 -5.53 -7.15
CA LEU A 108 7.70 -5.84 -7.17
C LEU A 108 8.56 -4.57 -7.06
N GLY A 109 8.25 -3.54 -7.85
CA GLY A 109 8.94 -2.25 -7.79
C GLY A 109 8.73 -1.56 -6.45
N ALA A 110 7.49 -1.55 -5.95
CA ALA A 110 7.17 -1.02 -4.63
C ALA A 110 8.02 -1.66 -3.52
N LEU A 111 8.18 -3.00 -3.52
CA LEU A 111 9.04 -3.69 -2.55
C LEU A 111 10.49 -3.22 -2.62
N VAL A 112 11.04 -3.03 -3.82
CA VAL A 112 12.41 -2.57 -4.01
C VAL A 112 12.57 -1.12 -3.52
N PHE A 113 11.69 -0.20 -3.95
CA PHE A 113 11.74 1.19 -3.51
C PHE A 113 11.58 1.31 -1.99
N ARG A 114 10.63 0.60 -1.40
CA ARG A 114 10.41 0.61 0.05
C ARG A 114 11.59 0.03 0.82
N ALA A 115 12.23 -1.03 0.32
CA ALA A 115 13.47 -1.54 0.93
C ALA A 115 14.56 -0.46 0.95
N VAL A 116 14.74 0.26 -0.15
CA VAL A 116 15.71 1.38 -0.23
C VAL A 116 15.35 2.52 0.71
N PHE A 117 14.08 2.96 0.73
CA PHE A 117 13.62 4.03 1.61
C PHE A 117 13.70 3.65 3.09
N ILE A 118 13.38 2.40 3.45
CA ILE A 118 13.50 1.91 4.83
C ILE A 118 14.96 1.85 5.26
N ALA A 119 15.85 1.35 4.39
CA ALA A 119 17.28 1.33 4.67
C ALA A 119 17.82 2.76 4.86
N ALA A 120 17.52 3.68 3.94
CA ALA A 120 17.92 5.08 4.04
C ALA A 120 17.32 5.77 5.28
N GLY A 121 16.04 5.56 5.54
CA GLY A 121 15.35 6.11 6.72
C GLY A 121 15.91 5.60 8.03
N SER A 122 16.25 4.30 8.11
CA SER A 122 16.85 3.73 9.32
C SER A 122 18.25 4.30 9.61
N VAL A 123 19.08 4.48 8.58
CA VAL A 123 20.39 5.13 8.71
C VAL A 123 20.24 6.59 9.12
N LEU A 124 19.27 7.29 8.52
CA LEU A 124 19.01 8.70 8.81
C LEU A 124 18.56 8.90 10.26
N ILE A 125 17.64 8.06 10.75
CA ILE A 125 17.16 8.12 12.15
C ILE A 125 18.27 7.74 13.12
N ALA A 126 19.08 6.73 12.79
CA ALA A 126 20.22 6.34 13.65
C ALA A 126 21.30 7.43 13.75
N SER A 127 21.48 8.24 12.68
CA SER A 127 22.46 9.32 12.64
C SER A 127 21.92 10.62 13.25
N PHE A 128 20.62 10.88 13.11
CA PHE A 128 19.99 12.15 13.48
C PHE A 128 18.63 11.90 14.15
N ALA A 129 18.60 11.71 15.48
CA ALA A 129 17.37 11.42 16.22
C ALA A 129 16.26 12.50 16.03
N TRP A 130 16.65 13.79 15.82
CA TRP A 130 15.71 14.87 15.56
C TRP A 130 14.86 14.70 14.29
N ILE A 131 15.28 13.84 13.36
CA ILE A 131 14.53 13.49 12.14
C ILE A 131 13.15 12.92 12.47
N LEU A 132 13.00 12.23 13.60
CA LEU A 132 11.70 11.72 14.04
C LEU A 132 10.68 12.84 14.25
N TYR A 133 11.11 14.01 14.74
CA TYR A 133 10.23 15.18 14.88
C TYR A 133 9.84 15.77 13.53
N VAL A 134 10.77 15.82 12.57
CA VAL A 134 10.46 16.22 11.19
C VAL A 134 9.44 15.29 10.57
N PHE A 135 9.63 13.98 10.73
CA PHE A 135 8.66 13.00 10.26
C PHE A 135 7.30 13.15 10.96
N GLY A 136 7.29 13.35 12.28
CA GLY A 136 6.06 13.59 13.02
C GLY A 136 5.30 14.83 12.52
N ALA A 137 5.99 15.97 12.36
CA ALA A 137 5.41 17.19 11.82
C ALA A 137 4.89 16.99 10.38
N PHE A 138 5.66 16.29 9.56
CA PHE A 138 5.28 15.95 8.19
C PHE A 138 4.00 15.09 8.15
N LEU A 139 3.89 14.05 9.00
CA LEU A 139 2.69 13.22 9.08
C LEU A 139 1.46 14.00 9.54
N VAL A 140 1.60 14.91 10.53
CA VAL A 140 0.50 15.78 10.94
C VAL A 140 0.07 16.69 9.78
N ALA A 141 1.02 17.33 9.10
CA ALA A 141 0.73 18.20 7.97
C ALA A 141 0.04 17.44 6.83
N THR A 142 0.53 16.25 6.48
CA THR A 142 -0.07 15.38 5.44
C THR A 142 -1.46 14.94 5.84
N GLY A 143 -1.66 14.47 7.07
CA GLY A 143 -2.96 14.05 7.57
C GLY A 143 -3.98 15.19 7.58
N LEU A 144 -3.60 16.39 8.02
CA LEU A 144 -4.46 17.59 7.96
C LEU A 144 -4.80 17.97 6.51
N ARG A 145 -3.82 17.99 5.62
CA ARG A 145 -4.04 18.26 4.20
C ARG A 145 -5.01 17.25 3.59
N MET A 146 -4.84 15.97 3.87
CA MET A 146 -5.72 14.91 3.38
C MET A 146 -7.15 15.02 3.92
N ALA A 147 -7.32 15.43 5.19
CA ALA A 147 -8.64 15.69 5.78
C ALA A 147 -9.35 16.87 5.12
N LEU A 148 -8.62 17.97 4.84
CA LEU A 148 -9.17 19.18 4.24
C LEU A 148 -9.49 19.00 2.74
N HIS A 149 -8.64 18.28 2.00
CA HIS A 149 -8.74 18.09 0.54
C HIS A 149 -9.26 16.69 0.15
N ARG A 150 -10.11 16.10 0.98
CA ARG A 150 -10.62 14.71 0.80
C ARG A 150 -11.37 14.48 -0.51
N ASN A 151 -11.92 15.53 -1.11
CA ASN A 151 -12.70 15.46 -2.35
C ASN A 151 -11.86 15.69 -3.62
N GLU A 152 -10.59 16.02 -3.50
CA GLU A 152 -9.73 16.14 -4.67
C GLU A 152 -9.44 14.79 -5.29
N THR A 153 -9.70 14.68 -6.59
CA THR A 153 -9.36 13.49 -7.39
C THR A 153 -8.02 13.72 -8.07
N ILE A 154 -7.22 12.66 -8.10
CA ILE A 154 -5.96 12.68 -8.84
C ILE A 154 -6.29 12.77 -10.33
N ASN A 155 -5.73 13.79 -10.99
CA ASN A 155 -5.83 13.92 -12.44
C ASN A 155 -4.51 13.46 -13.09
N PRO A 156 -4.48 12.26 -13.73
CA PRO A 156 -3.27 11.72 -14.34
C PRO A 156 -2.70 12.60 -15.48
N GLU A 157 -3.55 13.38 -16.16
CA GLU A 157 -3.10 14.29 -17.24
C GLU A 157 -2.17 15.38 -16.75
N ARG A 158 -2.37 15.85 -15.52
CA ARG A 158 -1.53 16.89 -14.90
C ARG A 158 -0.23 16.33 -14.33
N SER A 159 -0.02 15.01 -14.37
CA SER A 159 1.20 14.39 -13.89
C SER A 159 2.41 14.85 -14.69
N LEU A 160 3.34 15.54 -14.01
CA LEU A 160 4.63 15.92 -14.58
C LEU A 160 5.43 14.68 -15.02
N VAL A 161 5.30 13.59 -14.30
CA VAL A 161 5.97 12.32 -14.57
C VAL A 161 5.50 11.74 -15.90
N LEU A 162 4.19 11.67 -16.14
CA LEU A 162 3.65 11.18 -17.41
C LEU A 162 4.07 12.05 -18.58
N ARG A 163 4.08 13.37 -18.39
CA ARG A 163 4.54 14.32 -19.41
C ARG A 163 6.02 14.13 -19.72
N LEU A 164 6.87 13.99 -18.70
CA LEU A 164 8.30 13.75 -18.87
C LEU A 164 8.57 12.39 -19.52
N PHE A 165 7.87 11.34 -19.08
CA PHE A 165 7.96 10.00 -19.64
C PHE A 165 7.66 9.98 -21.13
N ARG A 166 6.53 10.58 -21.56
CA ARG A 166 6.15 10.68 -22.99
C ARG A 166 7.13 11.52 -23.83
N ARG A 167 7.86 12.43 -23.18
CA ARG A 167 8.88 13.24 -23.87
C ARG A 167 10.18 12.45 -24.12
N ILE A 168 10.51 11.51 -23.23
CA ILE A 168 11.77 10.75 -23.29
C ILE A 168 11.58 9.47 -24.10
N ILE A 169 10.45 8.78 -23.94
CA ILE A 169 10.16 7.47 -24.54
C ILE A 169 8.90 7.60 -25.39
N PRO A 170 8.97 7.29 -26.71
CA PRO A 170 7.77 7.26 -27.54
C PRO A 170 6.84 6.15 -27.07
N VAL A 171 5.55 6.46 -26.93
CA VAL A 171 4.51 5.55 -26.47
C VAL A 171 3.57 5.23 -27.63
N THR A 172 3.22 3.96 -27.83
CA THR A 172 2.19 3.58 -28.80
C THR A 172 0.80 3.99 -28.31
N GLU A 173 -0.13 4.21 -29.23
CA GLU A 173 -1.53 4.52 -28.88
C GLU A 173 -2.30 3.24 -28.52
N GLU A 174 -1.91 2.09 -29.06
CA GLU A 174 -2.60 0.83 -28.90
C GLU A 174 -1.91 -0.11 -27.91
N TYR A 175 -2.71 -0.92 -27.23
CA TYR A 175 -2.25 -2.03 -26.41
C TYR A 175 -1.78 -3.20 -27.31
N HIS A 176 -0.62 -3.76 -27.00
CA HIS A 176 -0.05 -4.90 -27.71
C HIS A 176 -0.05 -6.15 -26.80
N GLY A 177 -1.25 -6.62 -26.43
CA GLY A 177 -1.45 -7.63 -25.40
C GLY A 177 -0.82 -7.17 -24.08
N GLN A 178 -0.15 -8.07 -23.37
CA GLN A 178 0.48 -7.77 -22.07
C GLN A 178 1.91 -7.22 -22.18
N LYS A 179 2.37 -6.77 -23.36
CA LYS A 179 3.75 -6.32 -23.55
C LYS A 179 3.92 -4.89 -23.06
N PHE A 180 4.98 -4.63 -22.31
CA PHE A 180 5.40 -3.29 -21.88
C PHE A 180 6.20 -2.55 -22.94
N LEU A 181 6.98 -3.30 -23.74
CA LEU A 181 7.81 -2.79 -24.83
C LEU A 181 7.52 -3.56 -26.11
N VAL A 182 7.53 -2.85 -27.22
CA VAL A 182 7.38 -3.43 -28.58
C VAL A 182 8.45 -2.85 -29.49
N ARG A 183 8.82 -3.61 -30.52
CA ARG A 183 9.81 -3.15 -31.51
C ARG A 183 9.06 -2.65 -32.75
N ARG A 184 9.19 -1.35 -33.07
CA ARG A 184 8.65 -0.72 -34.28
C ARG A 184 9.80 -0.09 -35.08
N ALA A 185 9.89 -0.37 -36.34
CA ALA A 185 10.92 0.15 -37.24
C ALA A 185 12.36 0.04 -36.66
N GLY A 186 12.68 -1.10 -36.01
CA GLY A 186 13.98 -1.36 -35.41
C GLY A 186 14.25 -0.70 -34.07
N ARG A 187 13.33 0.14 -33.55
CA ARG A 187 13.46 0.85 -32.25
C ARG A 187 12.50 0.26 -31.21
N TRP A 188 12.94 0.31 -29.92
CA TRP A 188 12.06 -0.03 -28.80
C TRP A 188 11.13 1.13 -28.49
N VAL A 189 9.85 0.83 -28.42
CA VAL A 189 8.77 1.80 -28.15
C VAL A 189 7.96 1.28 -26.95
N ALA A 190 7.64 2.16 -26.02
CA ALA A 190 6.80 1.82 -24.88
C ALA A 190 5.35 1.59 -25.30
N THR A 191 4.66 0.70 -24.59
CA THR A 191 3.20 0.57 -24.72
C THR A 191 2.51 1.42 -23.65
N PRO A 192 1.20 1.66 -23.74
CA PRO A 192 0.45 2.32 -22.68
C PRO A 192 0.58 1.59 -21.32
N LEU A 193 0.76 0.24 -21.32
CA LEU A 193 0.98 -0.51 -20.08
C LEU A 193 2.25 -0.10 -19.35
N LEU A 194 3.34 0.23 -20.06
CA LEU A 194 4.56 0.72 -19.41
C LEU A 194 4.35 2.10 -18.81
N ALA A 195 3.63 2.99 -19.50
CA ALA A 195 3.31 4.31 -18.97
C ALA A 195 2.46 4.22 -17.69
N VAL A 196 1.49 3.30 -17.68
CA VAL A 196 0.67 3.00 -16.49
C VAL A 196 1.52 2.45 -15.36
N LEU A 197 2.42 1.49 -15.63
CA LEU A 197 3.32 0.94 -14.62
C LEU A 197 4.20 2.02 -14.00
N VAL A 198 4.84 2.86 -14.81
CA VAL A 198 5.67 3.97 -14.31
C VAL A 198 4.86 4.93 -13.44
N LEU A 199 3.61 5.23 -13.82
CA LEU A 199 2.75 6.11 -13.03
C LEU A 199 2.36 5.47 -11.69
N ILE A 200 2.09 4.17 -11.66
CA ILE A 200 1.81 3.39 -10.44
C ILE A 200 3.03 3.40 -9.53
N GLU A 201 4.23 3.14 -10.06
CA GLU A 201 5.48 3.14 -9.27
C GLU A 201 5.76 4.51 -8.65
N VAL A 202 5.64 5.58 -9.43
CA VAL A 202 5.83 6.94 -8.92
C VAL A 202 4.80 7.28 -7.84
N THR A 203 3.57 6.84 -8.02
CA THR A 203 2.50 7.04 -7.03
C THR A 203 2.81 6.26 -5.74
N ASP A 204 3.30 5.01 -5.84
CA ASP A 204 3.70 4.24 -4.66
C ASP A 204 4.89 4.89 -3.93
N VAL A 205 5.86 5.45 -4.66
CA VAL A 205 6.95 6.24 -4.05
C VAL A 205 6.40 7.42 -3.26
N VAL A 206 5.41 8.15 -3.79
CA VAL A 206 4.76 9.25 -3.07
C VAL A 206 4.09 8.75 -1.80
N PHE A 207 3.38 7.62 -1.86
CA PHE A 207 2.75 7.01 -0.67
C PHE A 207 3.79 6.47 0.33
N ALA A 208 4.92 5.96 -0.15
CA ALA A 208 6.00 5.49 0.72
C ALA A 208 6.60 6.62 1.57
N VAL A 209 6.60 7.86 1.06
CA VAL A 209 7.06 9.06 1.81
C VAL A 209 6.18 9.30 3.03
N ASP A 210 4.89 8.97 2.99
CA ASP A 210 3.97 9.11 4.13
C ASP A 210 3.99 7.83 5.02
N SER A 211 3.95 6.64 4.41
CA SER A 211 3.77 5.38 5.14
C SER A 211 5.02 4.94 5.90
N ILE A 212 6.21 5.13 5.35
CA ILE A 212 7.46 4.69 5.99
C ILE A 212 7.73 5.48 7.29
N PRO A 213 7.64 6.83 7.35
CA PRO A 213 7.68 7.55 8.61
C PRO A 213 6.62 7.11 9.61
N ALA A 214 5.40 6.80 9.16
CA ALA A 214 4.33 6.32 10.03
C ALA A 214 4.68 4.99 10.73
N ILE A 215 5.37 4.08 10.03
CA ILE A 215 5.85 2.82 10.63
C ILE A 215 7.04 3.09 11.56
N PHE A 216 7.96 3.98 11.21
CA PHE A 216 9.07 4.37 12.08
C PHE A 216 8.61 5.03 13.40
N ALA A 217 7.43 5.66 13.41
CA ALA A 217 6.81 6.15 14.65
C ALA A 217 6.35 5.03 15.60
N VAL A 218 6.16 3.82 15.07
CA VAL A 218 5.76 2.64 15.85
C VAL A 218 6.96 1.82 16.30
N THR A 219 7.93 1.62 15.42
CA THR A 219 9.14 0.85 15.68
C THR A 219 10.33 1.38 14.88
N GLN A 220 11.49 1.47 15.54
CA GLN A 220 12.75 1.83 14.90
C GLN A 220 13.58 0.59 14.50
N GLN A 221 13.00 -0.61 14.61
CA GLN A 221 13.65 -1.85 14.21
C GLN A 221 13.52 -2.06 12.70
N PRO A 222 14.60 -1.95 11.88
CA PRO A 222 14.49 -1.99 10.42
C PRO A 222 13.85 -3.28 9.90
N PHE A 223 14.11 -4.40 10.60
CA PHE A 223 13.51 -5.69 10.27
C PHE A 223 11.98 -5.68 10.40
N LEU A 224 11.45 -5.11 11.48
CA LEU A 224 9.99 -5.01 11.67
C LEU A 224 9.36 -4.02 10.70
N VAL A 225 10.03 -2.89 10.45
CA VAL A 225 9.59 -1.89 9.46
C VAL A 225 9.48 -2.53 8.08
N PHE A 226 10.53 -3.24 7.65
CA PHE A 226 10.56 -3.89 6.34
C PHE A 226 9.53 -5.03 6.24
N THR A 227 9.47 -5.92 7.23
CA THR A 227 8.61 -7.11 7.17
C THR A 227 7.13 -6.73 7.27
N SER A 228 6.74 -5.82 8.17
CA SER A 228 5.35 -5.36 8.26
C SER A 228 4.89 -4.70 6.97
N ASN A 229 5.75 -3.89 6.35
CA ASN A 229 5.50 -3.25 5.08
C ASN A 229 5.38 -4.28 3.94
N ALA A 230 6.37 -5.17 3.79
CA ALA A 230 6.39 -6.17 2.73
C ALA A 230 5.18 -7.10 2.77
N PHE A 231 4.83 -7.66 3.95
CA PHE A 231 3.66 -8.52 4.09
C PHE A 231 2.34 -7.77 3.87
N ALA A 232 2.27 -6.48 4.18
CA ALA A 232 1.07 -5.68 3.93
C ALA A 232 0.82 -5.45 2.43
N ILE A 233 1.88 -5.16 1.64
CA ILE A 233 1.73 -4.83 0.22
C ILE A 233 1.69 -6.06 -0.70
N LEU A 234 2.22 -7.22 -0.29
CA LEU A 234 2.15 -8.45 -1.10
C LEU A 234 0.72 -8.81 -1.49
N GLY A 235 -0.27 -8.56 -0.64
CA GLY A 235 -1.67 -8.77 -0.95
C GLY A 235 -2.36 -7.62 -1.68
N LEU A 236 -1.64 -6.55 -2.08
CA LEU A 236 -2.23 -5.35 -2.69
C LEU A 236 -2.98 -5.66 -3.99
N ARG A 237 -2.45 -6.58 -4.80
CA ARG A 237 -3.09 -7.00 -6.06
C ARG A 237 -4.46 -7.66 -5.83
N ALA A 238 -4.53 -8.64 -4.92
CA ALA A 238 -5.78 -9.30 -4.59
C ALA A 238 -6.79 -8.29 -3.99
N MET A 239 -6.30 -7.41 -3.11
CA MET A 239 -7.10 -6.34 -2.52
C MET A 239 -7.61 -5.36 -3.59
N TYR A 240 -6.83 -5.06 -4.63
CA TYR A 240 -7.27 -4.22 -5.75
C TYR A 240 -8.51 -4.82 -6.42
N PHE A 241 -8.47 -6.08 -6.86
CA PHE A 241 -9.61 -6.72 -7.52
C PHE A 241 -10.83 -6.89 -6.60
N LEU A 242 -10.61 -7.00 -5.29
CA LEU A 242 -11.69 -7.06 -4.31
C LEU A 242 -12.35 -5.70 -4.09
N LEU A 243 -11.57 -4.60 -4.04
CA LEU A 243 -12.03 -3.29 -3.64
C LEU A 243 -12.33 -2.34 -4.81
N ALA A 244 -11.77 -2.57 -6.00
CA ALA A 244 -11.92 -1.66 -7.13
C ALA A 244 -13.39 -1.37 -7.48
N ASP A 245 -14.25 -2.38 -7.42
CA ASP A 245 -15.69 -2.25 -7.68
C ASP A 245 -16.48 -1.70 -6.45
N LEU A 246 -15.85 -1.63 -5.28
CA LEU A 246 -16.47 -1.17 -4.03
C LEU A 246 -16.01 0.23 -3.58
N MET A 247 -15.18 0.89 -4.38
CA MET A 247 -14.53 2.16 -4.00
C MET A 247 -15.51 3.25 -3.57
N HIS A 248 -16.63 3.37 -4.27
CA HIS A 248 -17.67 4.36 -3.97
C HIS A 248 -18.37 4.14 -2.62
N ARG A 249 -18.20 2.96 -1.99
CA ARG A 249 -18.80 2.63 -0.69
C ARG A 249 -17.96 3.12 0.50
N PHE A 250 -16.67 3.43 0.30
CA PHE A 250 -15.75 3.81 1.38
C PHE A 250 -15.59 5.34 1.52
N VAL A 251 -16.70 6.05 1.67
CA VAL A 251 -16.77 7.53 1.67
C VAL A 251 -15.88 8.17 2.74
N TYR A 252 -15.82 7.57 3.95
CA TYR A 252 -15.08 8.13 5.09
C TYR A 252 -13.68 7.52 5.30
N LEU A 253 -13.25 6.60 4.44
CA LEU A 253 -11.97 5.92 4.62
C LEU A 253 -10.78 6.90 4.55
N LYS A 254 -10.77 7.81 3.57
CA LYS A 254 -9.74 8.88 3.49
C LYS A 254 -9.67 9.71 4.77
N LEU A 255 -10.81 10.04 5.39
CA LEU A 255 -10.84 10.76 6.65
C LEU A 255 -10.27 9.91 7.79
N GLY A 256 -10.61 8.63 7.85
CA GLY A 256 -10.05 7.70 8.83
C GLY A 256 -8.52 7.60 8.72
N LEU A 257 -8.00 7.45 7.50
CA LEU A 257 -6.56 7.43 7.25
C LEU A 257 -5.88 8.75 7.61
N ALA A 258 -6.48 9.89 7.29
CA ALA A 258 -6.00 11.20 7.68
C ALA A 258 -5.87 11.33 9.21
N LEU A 259 -6.87 10.86 9.96
CA LEU A 259 -6.83 10.85 11.43
C LEU A 259 -5.77 9.90 11.98
N VAL A 260 -5.54 8.76 11.34
CA VAL A 260 -4.43 7.85 11.69
C VAL A 260 -3.08 8.54 11.51
N LEU A 261 -2.84 9.21 10.38
CA LEU A 261 -1.60 9.96 10.13
C LEU A 261 -1.38 11.06 11.16
N VAL A 262 -2.43 11.84 11.48
CA VAL A 262 -2.35 12.89 12.53
C VAL A 262 -2.03 12.27 13.89
N TRP A 263 -2.72 11.18 14.27
CA TRP A 263 -2.46 10.49 15.54
C TRP A 263 -1.02 9.99 15.65
N VAL A 264 -0.55 9.29 14.60
CA VAL A 264 0.81 8.75 14.55
C VAL A 264 1.85 9.87 14.57
N GLY A 265 1.61 10.96 13.84
CA GLY A 265 2.47 12.13 13.84
C GLY A 265 2.54 12.82 15.21
N ILE A 266 1.41 13.00 15.89
CA ILE A 266 1.36 13.54 17.26
C ILE A 266 2.13 12.63 18.22
N LYS A 267 1.92 11.31 18.15
CA LYS A 267 2.68 10.34 18.96
C LYS A 267 4.19 10.53 18.76
N MET A 268 4.63 10.75 17.53
CA MET A 268 6.03 10.91 17.18
C MET A 268 6.61 12.21 17.74
N LEU A 269 5.83 13.30 17.71
CA LEU A 269 6.23 14.59 18.32
C LEU A 269 6.30 14.53 19.85
N LEU A 270 5.57 13.62 20.48
CA LEU A 270 5.54 13.46 21.94
C LEU A 270 6.58 12.48 22.49
N LEU A 271 7.45 11.87 21.66
CA LEU A 271 8.35 10.77 22.05
C LEU A 271 9.21 11.05 23.30
N GLU A 272 9.67 12.28 23.49
CA GLU A 272 10.49 12.66 24.67
C GLU A 272 9.66 13.14 25.86
N ILE A 273 8.43 13.63 25.62
CA ILE A 273 7.55 14.15 26.65
C ILE A 273 6.75 13.03 27.29
N TYR A 274 6.14 12.19 26.46
CA TYR A 274 5.28 11.11 26.90
C TYR A 274 5.32 9.93 25.94
N LYS A 275 5.86 8.81 26.39
CA LYS A 275 5.94 7.56 25.60
C LYS A 275 4.60 6.83 25.61
N ILE A 276 3.82 7.00 24.54
CA ILE A 276 2.56 6.26 24.35
C ILE A 276 2.88 4.78 24.05
N PRO A 277 2.40 3.83 24.89
CA PRO A 277 2.61 2.40 24.64
C PRO A 277 2.07 1.98 23.27
N THR A 278 2.80 1.09 22.60
CA THR A 278 2.44 0.62 21.24
C THR A 278 1.06 -0.02 21.20
N GLY A 279 0.67 -0.77 22.25
CA GLY A 279 -0.66 -1.38 22.32
C GLY A 279 -1.80 -0.36 22.34
N ILE A 280 -1.66 0.76 23.09
CA ILE A 280 -2.64 1.85 23.10
C ILE A 280 -2.70 2.50 21.71
N SER A 281 -1.53 2.77 21.11
CA SER A 281 -1.47 3.37 19.77
C SER A 281 -2.15 2.50 18.74
N LEU A 282 -1.91 1.19 18.76
CA LEU A 282 -2.57 0.22 17.88
C LEU A 282 -4.09 0.20 18.11
N GLY A 283 -4.54 0.20 19.37
CA GLY A 283 -5.96 0.26 19.71
C GLY A 283 -6.65 1.49 19.13
N VAL A 284 -6.02 2.67 19.23
CA VAL A 284 -6.55 3.92 18.63
C VAL A 284 -6.62 3.82 17.10
N VAL A 285 -5.57 3.31 16.45
CA VAL A 285 -5.56 3.11 14.99
C VAL A 285 -6.70 2.20 14.55
N ILE A 286 -6.85 1.04 15.20
CA ILE A 286 -7.94 0.09 14.90
C ILE A 286 -9.32 0.74 15.14
N ALA A 287 -9.49 1.48 16.22
CA ALA A 287 -10.76 2.17 16.52
C ALA A 287 -11.09 3.21 15.44
N LEU A 288 -10.15 4.07 15.04
CA LEU A 288 -10.34 5.08 14.00
C LEU A 288 -10.74 4.45 12.67
N LEU A 289 -10.06 3.38 12.26
CA LEU A 289 -10.37 2.66 11.02
C LEU A 289 -11.71 1.96 11.09
N THR A 290 -12.04 1.31 12.20
CA THR A 290 -13.34 0.64 12.40
C THR A 290 -14.48 1.64 12.32
N VAL A 291 -14.34 2.80 12.97
CA VAL A 291 -15.34 3.88 12.90
C VAL A 291 -15.48 4.39 11.45
N ALA A 292 -14.38 4.63 10.75
CA ALA A 292 -14.41 5.12 9.37
C ALA A 292 -15.11 4.12 8.42
N VAL A 293 -14.79 2.84 8.53
CA VAL A 293 -15.41 1.77 7.71
C VAL A 293 -16.88 1.60 8.05
N THR A 294 -17.22 1.53 9.35
CA THR A 294 -18.61 1.35 9.80
C THR A 294 -19.49 2.55 9.41
N ALA A 295 -18.98 3.78 9.58
CA ALA A 295 -19.68 4.99 9.16
C ALA A 295 -19.90 5.03 7.64
N SER A 296 -18.88 4.62 6.86
CA SER A 296 -19.01 4.50 5.39
C SER A 296 -20.11 3.52 5.01
N TRP A 297 -20.10 2.35 5.64
CA TRP A 297 -21.08 1.31 5.36
C TRP A 297 -22.52 1.71 5.72
N ILE A 298 -22.71 2.35 6.89
CA ILE A 298 -24.03 2.85 7.32
C ILE A 298 -24.54 3.91 6.34
N ARG A 299 -23.68 4.84 5.92
CA ARG A 299 -24.05 5.88 4.97
C ARG A 299 -24.46 5.30 3.62
N THR A 300 -23.66 4.41 3.06
CA THR A 300 -23.92 3.78 1.76
C THR A 300 -25.23 2.97 1.77
N ARG A 301 -25.53 2.28 2.89
CA ARG A 301 -26.81 1.57 3.04
C ARG A 301 -28.04 2.49 3.08
N ARG A 302 -27.89 3.72 3.54
CA ARG A 302 -28.98 4.70 3.59
C ARG A 302 -29.24 5.37 2.25
N GLU A 303 -28.18 5.54 1.45
CA GLU A 303 -28.26 6.21 0.13
C GLU A 303 -28.71 5.25 -0.99
N ASP A 304 -28.57 3.93 -0.83
CA ASP A 304 -28.94 2.94 -1.84
C ASP A 304 -29.67 1.72 -1.23
N PRO A 305 -30.99 1.82 -0.95
CA PRO A 305 -31.78 0.73 -0.37
C PRO A 305 -31.92 -0.50 -1.27
N ASP A 306 -31.71 -0.37 -2.59
CA ASP A 306 -31.92 -1.45 -3.57
C ASP A 306 -30.70 -2.40 -3.67
N VAL A 307 -29.52 -1.99 -3.22
CA VAL A 307 -28.32 -2.85 -3.18
C VAL A 307 -28.46 -3.99 -2.15
N VAL A 308 -29.34 -3.85 -1.17
CA VAL A 308 -29.58 -4.89 -0.14
C VAL A 308 -30.33 -6.10 -0.73
N LYS A 309 -31.10 -5.93 -1.80
CA LYS A 309 -31.91 -7.02 -2.42
C LYS A 309 -31.08 -7.98 -3.29
N THR A 310 -29.87 -7.57 -3.70
CA THR A 310 -29.02 -8.40 -4.59
C THR A 310 -28.03 -9.31 -3.84
N VAL A 311 -27.91 -9.19 -2.52
CA VAL A 311 -26.96 -9.96 -1.68
C VAL A 311 -27.65 -11.11 -0.91
N ASN A 312 -29.00 -11.14 -0.86
CA ASN A 312 -29.77 -12.29 -0.35
C ASN A 312 -30.65 -12.82 -1.50
N PRO A 313 -30.27 -13.95 -2.14
CA PRO A 313 -31.16 -14.68 -3.05
C PRO A 313 -32.26 -15.40 -2.28
#